data_43574820723d45844e27621b34d87ab6
#
_entry.id   43574820723d45844e27621b34d87ab6
#
_cell.length_a   1.000
_cell.length_b   1.000
_cell.length_c   1.000
_cell.angle_alpha   90.00
_cell.angle_beta   90.00
_cell.angle_gamma   90.00
#
_symmetry.space_group_name_H-M   'P 1'
#
loop_
_entity.id
_entity.type
_entity.pdbx_description
1 polymer ?
#
loop_
_entity_poly.entity_id
_entity_poly.type
_entity_poly.pdbx_seq_one_letter_code
_entity_poly.pdbx_strand_id
1 'polypeptide(L)'
;HTPMPCVPGHESAGVVEAVGPDVTYVHPGDHVITCMSAFCGVCRNCTAGRPVLCESTETWRSPGQPPRLSQNGQPITQLYNLASYAEAMLVHERACVKVRPDMPLDRGALIGCAVMTGFGAVVNTAQIPVGASVVVIGCGGIGLSALNGAAIAGAGTIIAVDVSSEKLAAARTFGATHVVDASVEDPVAAVHALSLIH
;
A
#
# COMPACT_ATOMS: atom_id res chain seq x y z
N HIS A 1 7.43 -6.23 -16.93
CA HIS A 1 7.70 -5.03 -17.74
C HIS A 1 6.39 -4.34 -18.07
N THR A 2 6.19 -3.10 -17.59
CA THR A 2 5.06 -2.27 -18.00
C THR A 2 5.32 -1.74 -19.40
N PRO A 3 4.43 -1.95 -20.39
CA PRO A 3 4.60 -1.39 -21.72
C PRO A 3 4.65 0.16 -21.68
N MET A 4 5.56 0.73 -22.47
CA MET A 4 5.70 2.18 -22.59
C MET A 4 5.05 2.67 -23.90
N PRO A 5 4.51 3.90 -23.94
CA PRO A 5 4.43 4.87 -22.85
C PRO A 5 3.39 4.47 -21.80
N CYS A 6 3.61 4.89 -20.53
CA CYS A 6 2.66 4.63 -19.46
C CYS A 6 2.48 5.86 -18.55
N VAL A 7 1.30 5.99 -17.93
CA VAL A 7 1.08 6.87 -16.80
C VAL A 7 1.29 6.06 -15.52
N PRO A 8 2.29 6.43 -14.70
CA PRO A 8 2.60 5.71 -13.47
C PRO A 8 1.67 6.11 -12.32
N GLY A 9 1.99 5.59 -11.11
CA GLY A 9 1.31 5.89 -9.86
C GLY A 9 0.22 4.88 -9.52
N HIS A 10 0.15 4.53 -8.24
CA HIS A 10 -0.84 3.59 -7.70
C HIS A 10 -1.21 3.89 -6.23
N GLU A 11 -0.69 4.96 -5.67
CA GLU A 11 -1.07 5.48 -4.35
C GLU A 11 -1.83 6.77 -4.57
N SER A 12 -3.13 6.76 -4.33
CA SER A 12 -3.98 7.90 -4.59
C SER A 12 -5.21 7.94 -3.71
N ALA A 13 -5.68 9.15 -3.51
CA ALA A 13 -6.94 9.47 -2.88
C ALA A 13 -7.57 10.64 -3.64
N GLY A 14 -8.87 10.76 -3.57
CA GLY A 14 -9.59 11.80 -4.27
C GLY A 14 -11.06 11.85 -3.91
N VAL A 15 -11.79 12.66 -4.65
CA VAL A 15 -13.24 12.77 -4.55
C VAL A 15 -13.85 12.22 -5.83
N VAL A 16 -14.86 11.37 -5.69
CA VAL A 16 -15.59 10.83 -6.84
C VAL A 16 -16.31 11.96 -7.56
N GLU A 17 -16.00 12.17 -8.83
CA GLU A 17 -16.62 13.23 -9.65
C GLU A 17 -17.86 12.71 -10.36
N ALA A 18 -17.77 11.52 -10.95
CA ALA A 18 -18.85 10.88 -11.68
C ALA A 18 -18.76 9.37 -11.59
N VAL A 19 -19.87 8.68 -11.85
CA VAL A 19 -19.96 7.22 -11.85
C VAL A 19 -20.70 6.72 -13.09
N GLY A 20 -20.38 5.50 -13.51
CA GLY A 20 -21.13 4.80 -14.55
C GLY A 20 -22.52 4.36 -14.07
N PRO A 21 -23.41 3.97 -15.01
CA PRO A 21 -24.81 3.64 -14.67
C PRO A 21 -24.96 2.41 -13.77
N ASP A 22 -23.99 1.50 -13.79
CA ASP A 22 -24.03 0.24 -13.05
C ASP A 22 -23.25 0.30 -11.72
N VAL A 23 -22.64 1.44 -11.40
CA VAL A 23 -21.90 1.64 -10.16
C VAL A 23 -22.86 1.85 -8.99
N THR A 24 -22.68 1.06 -7.94
CA THR A 24 -23.57 1.08 -6.77
C THR A 24 -22.86 1.38 -5.45
N TYR A 25 -21.55 1.21 -5.39
CA TYR A 25 -20.77 1.32 -4.16
C TYR A 25 -20.35 2.74 -3.82
N VAL A 26 -19.97 3.55 -4.82
CA VAL A 26 -19.50 4.93 -4.65
C VAL A 26 -20.43 5.90 -5.39
N HIS A 27 -20.51 7.15 -4.91
CA HIS A 27 -21.34 8.19 -5.48
C HIS A 27 -20.51 9.48 -5.65
N PRO A 28 -20.92 10.40 -6.55
CA PRO A 28 -20.28 11.71 -6.64
C PRO A 28 -20.25 12.42 -5.28
N GLY A 29 -19.09 12.98 -4.94
CA GLY A 29 -18.84 13.60 -3.63
C GLY A 29 -18.23 12.66 -2.57
N ASP A 30 -18.22 11.35 -2.78
CA ASP A 30 -17.55 10.43 -1.86
C ASP A 30 -16.03 10.64 -1.87
N HIS A 31 -15.44 10.73 -0.69
CA HIS A 31 -13.98 10.66 -0.52
C HIS A 31 -13.52 9.22 -0.57
N VAL A 32 -12.51 8.94 -1.38
CA VAL A 32 -12.01 7.58 -1.59
C VAL A 32 -10.48 7.53 -1.58
N ILE A 33 -9.95 6.41 -1.14
CA ILE A 33 -8.59 5.97 -1.44
C ILE A 33 -8.65 4.88 -2.49
N THR A 34 -7.61 4.69 -3.27
CA THR A 34 -7.58 3.65 -4.29
C THR A 34 -6.65 2.50 -3.91
N CYS A 35 -6.97 1.31 -4.40
CA CYS A 35 -6.16 0.11 -4.25
C CYS A 35 -6.02 -0.58 -5.61
N MET A 36 -4.82 -1.03 -5.94
CA MET A 36 -4.57 -1.74 -7.20
C MET A 36 -5.17 -3.14 -7.26
N SER A 37 -5.63 -3.67 -6.14
CA SER A 37 -6.21 -5.01 -6.02
C SER A 37 -7.74 -4.98 -6.18
N ALA A 38 -8.25 -4.46 -7.30
CA ALA A 38 -9.66 -4.58 -7.61
C ALA A 38 -10.07 -6.06 -7.74
N PHE A 39 -11.26 -6.41 -7.24
CA PHE A 39 -11.72 -7.80 -7.15
C PHE A 39 -13.17 -7.96 -7.63
N CYS A 40 -13.55 -9.14 -8.14
CA CYS A 40 -14.91 -9.37 -8.66
C CYS A 40 -15.94 -9.65 -7.54
N GLY A 41 -15.52 -10.13 -6.37
CA GLY A 41 -16.41 -10.47 -5.26
C GLY A 41 -17.08 -11.84 -5.34
N VAL A 42 -17.01 -12.55 -6.47
CA VAL A 42 -17.78 -13.78 -6.73
C VAL A 42 -16.93 -15.01 -7.08
N CYS A 43 -15.64 -14.85 -7.43
CA CYS A 43 -14.78 -15.99 -7.70
C CYS A 43 -14.40 -16.73 -6.42
N ARG A 44 -13.87 -17.95 -6.60
CA ARG A 44 -13.45 -18.82 -5.48
C ARG A 44 -12.59 -18.12 -4.44
N ASN A 45 -11.63 -17.33 -4.86
CA ASN A 45 -10.73 -16.62 -3.95
C ASN A 45 -11.48 -15.51 -3.19
N CYS A 46 -12.33 -14.74 -3.87
CA CYS A 46 -13.11 -13.69 -3.23
C CYS A 46 -14.07 -14.24 -2.18
N THR A 47 -14.82 -15.31 -2.51
CA THR A 47 -15.78 -15.93 -1.59
C THR A 47 -15.10 -16.66 -0.42
N ALA A 48 -13.82 -17.04 -0.58
CA ALA A 48 -12.97 -17.58 0.49
C ALA A 48 -12.31 -16.50 1.37
N GLY A 49 -12.66 -15.22 1.21
CA GLY A 49 -12.08 -14.11 1.98
C GLY A 49 -10.67 -13.70 1.53
N ARG A 50 -10.28 -14.05 0.31
CA ARG A 50 -8.96 -13.73 -0.27
C ARG A 50 -9.09 -12.89 -1.54
N PRO A 51 -9.73 -11.70 -1.48
CA PRO A 51 -9.99 -10.89 -2.68
C PRO A 51 -8.71 -10.42 -3.38
N VAL A 52 -7.59 -10.30 -2.65
CA VAL A 52 -6.28 -9.96 -3.21
C VAL A 52 -5.78 -11.01 -4.22
N LEU A 53 -6.27 -12.25 -4.14
CA LEU A 53 -5.98 -13.34 -5.09
C LEU A 53 -7.08 -13.51 -6.14
N CYS A 54 -7.87 -12.47 -6.41
CA CYS A 54 -8.92 -12.51 -7.42
C CYS A 54 -8.35 -12.88 -8.81
N GLU A 55 -8.94 -13.91 -9.42
CA GLU A 55 -8.53 -14.41 -10.74
C GLU A 55 -9.40 -13.85 -11.88
N SER A 56 -10.44 -13.08 -11.55
CA SER A 56 -11.34 -12.52 -12.54
C SER A 56 -10.69 -11.38 -13.32
N THR A 57 -10.86 -11.42 -14.64
CA THR A 57 -10.46 -10.35 -15.54
C THR A 57 -11.54 -9.27 -15.72
N GLU A 58 -12.71 -9.42 -15.12
CA GLU A 58 -13.83 -8.47 -15.24
C GLU A 58 -13.50 -7.09 -14.69
N THR A 59 -12.64 -7.03 -13.66
CA THR A 59 -12.14 -5.78 -13.09
C THR A 59 -11.05 -5.12 -13.94
N TRP A 60 -10.59 -5.83 -14.95
CA TRP A 60 -9.58 -5.42 -15.91
C TRP A 60 -10.23 -5.14 -17.25
N ARG A 61 -9.56 -4.38 -18.08
CA ARG A 61 -10.03 -4.16 -19.44
C ARG A 61 -9.92 -5.44 -20.26
N SER A 62 -10.98 -5.80 -20.96
CA SER A 62 -10.96 -6.93 -21.88
C SER A 62 -10.01 -6.69 -23.06
N PRO A 63 -9.28 -7.70 -23.51
CA PRO A 63 -8.48 -7.59 -24.72
C PRO A 63 -9.33 -7.08 -25.91
N GLY A 64 -8.75 -6.17 -26.69
CA GLY A 64 -9.44 -5.59 -27.87
C GLY A 64 -10.33 -4.36 -27.59
N GLN A 65 -10.57 -4.00 -26.33
CA GLN A 65 -11.24 -2.73 -26.03
C GLN A 65 -10.30 -1.54 -26.30
N PRO A 66 -10.85 -0.37 -26.73
CA PRO A 66 -10.05 0.83 -26.93
C PRO A 66 -9.32 1.23 -25.65
N PRO A 67 -8.08 1.76 -25.68
CA PRO A 67 -7.35 2.16 -24.49
C PRO A 67 -8.12 3.27 -23.76
N ARG A 68 -8.06 3.26 -22.42
CA ARG A 68 -8.65 4.35 -21.60
C ARG A 68 -7.88 5.66 -21.78
N LEU A 69 -6.58 5.55 -21.99
CA LEU A 69 -5.69 6.69 -22.16
C LEU A 69 -5.05 6.63 -23.54
N SER A 70 -4.99 7.77 -24.21
CA SER A 70 -4.29 7.94 -25.47
C SER A 70 -3.68 9.32 -25.60
N GLN A 71 -2.60 9.44 -26.32
CA GLN A 71 -1.97 10.69 -26.69
C GLN A 71 -1.71 10.67 -28.20
N ASN A 72 -2.20 11.67 -28.93
CA ASN A 72 -2.08 11.75 -30.39
C ASN A 72 -2.55 10.47 -31.12
N GLY A 73 -3.63 9.84 -30.62
CA GLY A 73 -4.17 8.60 -31.18
C GLY A 73 -3.39 7.32 -30.80
N GLN A 74 -2.29 7.43 -30.08
CA GLN A 74 -1.52 6.29 -29.62
C GLN A 74 -1.96 5.88 -28.20
N PRO A 75 -2.13 4.58 -27.93
CA PRO A 75 -2.51 4.10 -26.61
C PRO A 75 -1.41 4.34 -25.57
N ILE A 76 -1.83 4.73 -24.37
CA ILE A 76 -0.95 4.86 -23.20
C ILE A 76 -1.36 3.82 -22.17
N THR A 77 -0.38 3.12 -21.61
CA THR A 77 -0.59 2.12 -20.57
C THR A 77 -0.98 2.78 -19.25
N GLN A 78 -1.99 2.25 -18.61
CA GLN A 78 -2.43 2.61 -17.27
C GLN A 78 -1.76 1.68 -16.25
N LEU A 79 -0.83 2.20 -15.44
CA LEU A 79 -0.16 1.37 -14.43
C LEU A 79 -1.19 0.84 -13.42
N TYR A 80 -1.25 -0.49 -13.25
CA TYR A 80 -2.15 -1.19 -12.33
C TYR A 80 -3.64 -0.82 -12.47
N ASN A 81 -4.09 -0.39 -13.67
CA ASN A 81 -5.43 0.16 -13.91
C ASN A 81 -5.78 1.42 -13.09
N LEU A 82 -4.80 2.04 -12.46
CA LEU A 82 -4.96 3.27 -11.69
C LEU A 82 -4.39 4.48 -12.43
N ALA A 83 -3.09 4.47 -12.77
CA ALA A 83 -2.43 5.60 -13.44
C ALA A 83 -2.62 6.89 -12.64
N SER A 84 -2.21 6.90 -11.37
CA SER A 84 -2.59 7.96 -10.43
C SER A 84 -1.80 9.28 -10.56
N TYR A 85 -0.81 9.35 -11.44
CA TYR A 85 -0.17 10.62 -11.79
C TYR A 85 -1.02 11.38 -12.80
N ALA A 86 -2.24 11.73 -12.39
CA ALA A 86 -3.23 12.40 -13.21
C ALA A 86 -4.16 13.23 -12.32
N GLU A 87 -4.77 14.28 -12.90
CA GLU A 87 -5.75 15.12 -12.21
C GLU A 87 -7.09 14.38 -12.00
N ALA A 88 -7.41 13.45 -12.91
CA ALA A 88 -8.58 12.58 -12.81
C ALA A 88 -8.23 11.17 -13.26
N MET A 89 -8.91 10.18 -12.67
CA MET A 89 -8.68 8.75 -12.92
C MET A 89 -10.00 8.06 -13.24
N LEU A 90 -9.97 7.15 -14.23
CA LEU A 90 -11.07 6.23 -14.47
C LEU A 90 -10.70 4.86 -13.93
N VAL A 91 -11.33 4.44 -12.85
CA VAL A 91 -11.04 3.20 -12.14
C VAL A 91 -12.31 2.37 -11.91
N HIS A 92 -12.13 1.08 -11.65
CA HIS A 92 -13.24 0.22 -11.25
C HIS A 92 -13.72 0.58 -9.83
N GLU A 93 -15.03 0.55 -9.56
CA GLU A 93 -15.57 0.91 -8.23
C GLU A 93 -14.94 0.12 -7.08
N ARG A 94 -14.58 -1.15 -7.32
CA ARG A 94 -13.93 -2.01 -6.32
C ARG A 94 -12.42 -1.77 -6.17
N ALA A 95 -11.86 -0.84 -6.92
CA ALA A 95 -10.56 -0.26 -6.64
C ALA A 95 -10.65 0.93 -5.68
N CYS A 96 -11.86 1.38 -5.36
CA CYS A 96 -12.11 2.49 -4.45
C CYS A 96 -12.51 1.97 -3.06
N VAL A 97 -12.04 2.64 -2.02
CA VAL A 97 -12.47 2.43 -0.64
C VAL A 97 -12.93 3.77 -0.09
N LYS A 98 -14.18 3.85 0.34
CA LYS A 98 -14.72 5.08 0.96
C LYS A 98 -14.01 5.38 2.26
N VAL A 99 -13.68 6.63 2.44
CA VAL A 99 -13.11 7.15 3.68
C VAL A 99 -13.95 8.30 4.20
N ARG A 100 -13.76 8.66 5.47
CA ARG A 100 -14.45 9.80 6.07
C ARG A 100 -14.09 11.08 5.33
N PRO A 101 -15.03 12.02 5.16
CA PRO A 101 -14.77 13.29 4.45
C PRO A 101 -13.71 14.18 5.10
N ASP A 102 -13.46 14.00 6.40
CA ASP A 102 -12.43 14.74 7.15
C ASP A 102 -11.05 14.12 7.09
N MET A 103 -10.87 12.99 6.39
CA MET A 103 -9.56 12.38 6.19
C MET A 103 -8.71 13.25 5.25
N PRO A 104 -7.49 13.65 5.64
CA PRO A 104 -6.56 14.32 4.75
C PRO A 104 -6.18 13.40 3.58
N LEU A 105 -6.56 13.77 2.36
CA LEU A 105 -6.39 12.91 1.18
C LEU A 105 -4.92 12.71 0.79
N ASP A 106 -4.07 13.70 1.05
CA ASP A 106 -2.61 13.62 0.85
C ASP A 106 -1.97 12.48 1.65
N ARG A 107 -2.48 12.22 2.87
CA ARG A 107 -2.04 11.12 3.73
C ARG A 107 -2.81 9.84 3.45
N GLY A 108 -4.11 9.96 3.17
CA GLY A 108 -4.97 8.85 2.80
C GLY A 108 -4.46 8.06 1.59
N ALA A 109 -3.85 8.75 0.63
CA ALA A 109 -3.28 8.14 -0.57
C ALA A 109 -2.27 7.02 -0.26
N LEU A 110 -1.46 7.16 0.79
CA LEU A 110 -0.44 6.19 1.19
C LEU A 110 -1.04 4.88 1.74
N ILE A 111 -2.30 4.90 2.19
CA ILE A 111 -2.96 3.74 2.77
C ILE A 111 -3.16 2.65 1.71
N GLY A 112 -3.39 3.03 0.46
CA GLY A 112 -3.67 2.10 -0.64
C GLY A 112 -2.53 1.14 -1.00
N CYS A 113 -1.29 1.43 -0.57
CA CYS A 113 -0.14 0.57 -0.85
C CYS A 113 0.82 0.47 0.34
N ALA A 114 1.64 1.49 0.59
CA ALA A 114 2.75 1.39 1.55
C ALA A 114 2.29 1.06 2.97
N VAL A 115 1.23 1.73 3.46
CA VAL A 115 0.72 1.50 4.81
C VAL A 115 0.14 0.10 4.94
N MET A 116 -0.73 -0.29 4.02
CA MET A 116 -1.36 -1.62 4.05
C MET A 116 -0.34 -2.74 3.89
N THR A 117 0.69 -2.55 3.05
CA THR A 117 1.75 -3.53 2.84
C THR A 117 2.59 -3.73 4.09
N GLY A 118 3.10 -2.65 4.69
CA GLY A 118 3.94 -2.73 5.88
C GLY A 118 3.18 -3.25 7.10
N PHE A 119 2.01 -2.69 7.38
CA PHE A 119 1.15 -3.14 8.47
C PHE A 119 0.71 -4.60 8.29
N GLY A 120 0.26 -4.97 7.09
CA GLY A 120 -0.19 -6.31 6.77
C GLY A 120 0.92 -7.36 6.85
N ALA A 121 2.15 -7.01 6.51
CA ALA A 121 3.30 -7.90 6.67
C ALA A 121 3.49 -8.34 8.14
N VAL A 122 3.29 -7.42 9.07
CA VAL A 122 3.44 -7.70 10.49
C VAL A 122 2.22 -8.43 11.06
N VAL A 123 1.02 -7.91 10.82
CA VAL A 123 -0.20 -8.37 11.49
C VAL A 123 -0.77 -9.62 10.83
N ASN A 124 -0.76 -9.68 9.49
CA ASN A 124 -1.41 -10.77 8.75
C ASN A 124 -0.43 -11.87 8.33
N THR A 125 0.81 -11.52 7.96
CA THR A 125 1.78 -12.49 7.45
C THR A 125 2.67 -13.04 8.55
N ALA A 126 3.36 -12.18 9.29
CA ALA A 126 4.22 -12.60 10.38
C ALA A 126 3.43 -13.00 11.63
N GLN A 127 2.24 -12.40 11.84
CA GLN A 127 1.37 -12.69 12.99
C GLN A 127 2.12 -12.64 14.32
N ILE A 128 2.89 -11.59 14.53
CA ILE A 128 3.77 -11.47 15.70
C ILE A 128 2.97 -11.55 17.01
N PRO A 129 3.41 -12.30 18.01
CA PRO A 129 2.79 -12.29 19.32
C PRO A 129 3.11 -11.00 20.09
N VAL A 130 2.26 -10.66 21.07
CA VAL A 130 2.53 -9.56 22.01
C VAL A 130 3.85 -9.82 22.74
N GLY A 131 4.68 -8.78 22.87
CA GLY A 131 6.00 -8.87 23.48
C GLY A 131 7.11 -9.36 22.56
N ALA A 132 6.81 -9.68 21.30
CA ALA A 132 7.82 -10.14 20.33
C ALA A 132 8.94 -9.12 20.11
N SER A 133 10.13 -9.62 19.74
CA SER A 133 11.20 -8.81 19.15
C SER A 133 11.06 -8.79 17.64
N VAL A 134 11.04 -7.59 17.05
CA VAL A 134 10.86 -7.37 15.61
C VAL A 134 12.00 -6.53 15.07
N VAL A 135 12.56 -6.95 13.95
CA VAL A 135 13.57 -6.20 13.21
C VAL A 135 13.00 -5.79 11.87
N VAL A 136 13.08 -4.51 11.55
CA VAL A 136 12.67 -3.97 10.24
C VAL A 136 13.91 -3.41 9.55
N ILE A 137 14.25 -4.00 8.40
CA ILE A 137 15.40 -3.60 7.59
C ILE A 137 14.90 -2.74 6.43
N GLY A 138 15.33 -1.49 6.42
CA GLY A 138 14.88 -0.47 5.48
C GLY A 138 13.69 0.35 6.03
N CYS A 139 13.94 1.63 6.35
CA CYS A 139 12.97 2.56 6.93
C CYS A 139 12.36 3.50 5.87
N GLY A 140 11.98 2.97 4.70
CA GLY A 140 11.13 3.65 3.72
C GLY A 140 9.65 3.58 4.12
N GLY A 141 8.74 4.01 3.24
CA GLY A 141 7.30 4.04 3.53
C GLY A 141 6.73 2.71 4.03
N ILE A 142 7.11 1.59 3.41
CA ILE A 142 6.70 0.23 3.85
C ILE A 142 7.33 -0.11 5.21
N GLY A 143 8.63 0.15 5.38
CA GLY A 143 9.31 -0.15 6.65
C GLY A 143 8.76 0.65 7.82
N LEU A 144 8.52 1.95 7.64
CA LEU A 144 7.90 2.80 8.67
C LEU A 144 6.49 2.30 9.03
N SER A 145 5.72 1.85 8.04
CA SER A 145 4.40 1.25 8.27
C SER A 145 4.49 -0.10 9.00
N ALA A 146 5.53 -0.89 8.72
CA ALA A 146 5.79 -2.14 9.44
C ALA A 146 6.19 -1.88 10.90
N LEU A 147 7.03 -0.87 11.18
CA LEU A 147 7.35 -0.43 12.54
C LEU A 147 6.10 -0.03 13.32
N ASN A 148 5.24 0.77 12.68
CA ASN A 148 3.97 1.18 13.29
C ASN A 148 3.05 -0.02 13.53
N GLY A 149 2.96 -0.95 12.56
CA GLY A 149 2.23 -2.21 12.71
C GLY A 149 2.74 -3.06 13.87
N ALA A 150 4.07 -3.14 14.07
CA ALA A 150 4.69 -3.86 15.18
C ALA A 150 4.35 -3.21 16.54
N ALA A 151 4.38 -1.89 16.62
CA ALA A 151 3.99 -1.16 17.82
C ALA A 151 2.52 -1.39 18.18
N ILE A 152 1.61 -1.31 17.18
CA ILE A 152 0.17 -1.56 17.37
C ILE A 152 -0.11 -3.01 17.78
N ALA A 153 0.64 -3.97 17.22
CA ALA A 153 0.54 -5.40 17.59
C ALA A 153 1.13 -5.73 18.97
N GLY A 154 1.75 -4.75 19.65
CA GLY A 154 2.28 -4.92 20.99
C GLY A 154 3.64 -5.60 21.05
N ALA A 155 4.48 -5.43 20.03
CA ALA A 155 5.88 -5.89 20.09
C ALA A 155 6.64 -5.21 21.24
N GLY A 156 7.45 -5.99 21.96
CA GLY A 156 8.22 -5.49 23.10
C GLY A 156 9.50 -4.79 22.68
N THR A 157 10.17 -5.31 21.67
CA THR A 157 11.40 -4.73 21.13
C THR A 157 11.21 -4.53 19.61
N ILE A 158 11.39 -3.29 19.14
CA ILE A 158 11.24 -2.93 17.73
C ILE A 158 12.53 -2.27 17.27
N ILE A 159 13.30 -2.96 16.44
CA ILE A 159 14.61 -2.52 15.96
C ILE A 159 14.47 -2.08 14.51
N ALA A 160 14.78 -0.81 14.23
CA ALA A 160 14.84 -0.26 12.88
C ALA A 160 16.28 -0.25 12.38
N VAL A 161 16.52 -0.78 11.20
CA VAL A 161 17.84 -0.81 10.55
C VAL A 161 17.77 -0.05 9.23
N ASP A 162 18.61 0.95 9.04
CA ASP A 162 18.76 1.70 7.77
C ASP A 162 20.18 2.26 7.69
N VAL A 163 20.57 2.75 6.53
CA VAL A 163 21.83 3.46 6.29
C VAL A 163 21.68 4.99 6.36
N SER A 164 20.44 5.49 6.52
CA SER A 164 20.12 6.90 6.57
C SER A 164 19.74 7.31 8.00
N SER A 165 20.53 8.18 8.60
CA SER A 165 20.25 8.72 9.93
C SER A 165 18.92 9.48 10.01
N GLU A 166 18.51 10.15 8.94
CA GLU A 166 17.21 10.84 8.85
C GLU A 166 16.04 9.85 8.94
N LYS A 167 16.12 8.74 8.20
CA LYS A 167 15.09 7.68 8.25
C LYS A 167 15.07 6.99 9.60
N LEU A 168 16.21 6.77 10.22
CA LEU A 168 16.29 6.22 11.57
C LEU A 168 15.69 7.16 12.62
N ALA A 169 15.87 8.48 12.47
CA ALA A 169 15.18 9.44 13.32
C ALA A 169 13.65 9.37 13.14
N ALA A 170 13.18 9.30 11.91
CA ALA A 170 11.75 9.10 11.61
C ALA A 170 11.22 7.77 12.18
N ALA A 171 11.98 6.67 12.10
CA ALA A 171 11.59 5.36 12.59
C ALA A 171 11.17 5.36 14.07
N ARG A 172 11.78 6.20 14.89
CA ARG A 172 11.41 6.35 16.31
C ARG A 172 9.98 6.88 16.49
N THR A 173 9.54 7.80 15.64
CA THR A 173 8.15 8.32 15.68
C THR A 173 7.12 7.30 15.21
N PHE A 174 7.57 6.28 14.48
CA PHE A 174 6.74 5.15 14.04
C PHE A 174 6.80 3.94 14.96
N GLY A 175 7.43 4.06 16.14
CA GLY A 175 7.39 3.04 17.18
C GLY A 175 8.66 2.22 17.34
N ALA A 176 9.75 2.52 16.62
CA ALA A 176 11.03 1.86 16.87
C ALA A 176 11.54 2.16 18.27
N THR A 177 11.81 1.11 19.06
CA THR A 177 12.43 1.21 20.38
C THR A 177 13.95 1.40 20.27
N HIS A 178 14.56 0.81 19.23
CA HIS A 178 15.97 0.86 18.93
C HIS A 178 16.21 1.16 17.46
N VAL A 179 17.33 1.78 17.15
CA VAL A 179 17.76 2.00 15.76
C VAL A 179 19.22 1.57 15.61
N VAL A 180 19.53 1.03 14.43
CA VAL A 180 20.87 0.57 14.04
C VAL A 180 21.23 1.24 12.72
N ASP A 181 22.34 1.98 12.71
CA ASP A 181 22.88 2.62 11.51
C ASP A 181 23.87 1.67 10.82
N ALA A 182 23.36 0.96 9.81
CA ALA A 182 24.15 -0.01 9.06
C ALA A 182 25.24 0.62 8.17
N SER A 183 25.36 1.95 8.13
CA SER A 183 26.47 2.63 7.47
C SER A 183 27.74 2.73 8.32
N VAL A 184 27.61 2.58 9.65
CA VAL A 184 28.71 2.81 10.60
C VAL A 184 28.99 1.60 11.51
N GLU A 185 28.08 0.60 11.57
CA GLU A 185 28.25 -0.60 12.39
C GLU A 185 27.73 -1.85 11.68
N ASP A 186 28.15 -3.03 12.14
CA ASP A 186 27.62 -4.31 11.66
C ASP A 186 26.19 -4.51 12.18
N PRO A 187 25.18 -4.45 11.30
CA PRO A 187 23.78 -4.54 11.73
C PRO A 187 23.42 -5.88 12.34
N VAL A 188 24.08 -6.97 11.96
CA VAL A 188 23.79 -8.30 12.50
C VAL A 188 24.25 -8.37 13.95
N ALA A 189 25.48 -7.97 14.23
CA ALA A 189 26.03 -7.93 15.59
C ALA A 189 25.22 -6.99 16.50
N ALA A 190 24.87 -5.79 16.00
CA ALA A 190 24.07 -4.82 16.74
C ALA A 190 22.67 -5.36 17.08
N VAL A 191 21.98 -5.97 16.10
CA VAL A 191 20.66 -6.57 16.33
C VAL A 191 20.71 -7.69 17.35
N HIS A 192 21.70 -8.59 17.28
CA HIS A 192 21.87 -9.67 18.28
C HIS A 192 22.10 -9.10 19.69
N ALA A 193 22.89 -8.07 19.82
CA ALA A 193 23.14 -7.43 21.10
C ALA A 193 21.89 -6.78 21.73
N LEU A 194 20.96 -6.27 20.88
CA LEU A 194 19.73 -5.61 21.31
C LEU A 194 18.56 -6.57 21.56
N SER A 195 18.48 -7.67 20.84
CA SER A 195 17.29 -8.51 20.81
C SER A 195 17.27 -9.61 21.86
N LEU A 196 18.40 -9.87 22.55
CA LEU A 196 18.58 -10.99 23.48
C LEU A 196 18.16 -12.35 22.86
N ILE A 197 18.18 -12.46 21.54
CA ILE A 197 17.93 -13.73 20.83
C ILE A 197 19.20 -14.56 20.98
N HIS A 198 19.14 -15.53 21.88
CA HIS A 198 20.18 -16.53 22.09
C HIS A 198 19.91 -17.73 21.19
#